data_2d797c90197fa0d0c496604aa4f4741c
#
_entry.id   2d797c90197fa0d0c496604aa4f4741c
#
_cell.length_a   1.000
_cell.length_b   1.000
_cell.length_c   1.000
_cell.angle_alpha   90.00
_cell.angle_beta   90.00
_cell.angle_gamma   90.00
#
_symmetry.space_group_name_H-M   'P 1'
#
loop_
_entity.id
_entity.type
_entity.pdbx_description
1 polymer ?
#
loop_
_entity_poly.entity_id
_entity_poly.type
_entity_poly.pdbx_seq_one_letter_code
_entity_poly.pdbx_strand_id
1 'polypeptide(L)'
;MKKLIIVGAGGYAKSVLDSVDHMNFQMVGFLDDIKSTGEEHQGFPILGNTIDCIVNPEDYVYFVAIGNNAKRKIWFDKLKERKLSLINVIDKSALVSQAATIGEGSFIGKLAILNHGSSIGDNCVINTRALVEHGCHIKDHVNISTNATLNGDVICEDGSFVGSGTVINGQLTIGTWALVGSGAVVIKDVKPHTTVVGVPAKEIESKSHKYN
;
A
#
# COMPACT_ATOMS: atom_id res chain seq x y z
N MET A 1 -4.25 24.72 1.97
CA MET A 1 -3.92 23.37 1.42
C MET A 1 -2.53 22.96 1.91
N LYS A 2 -2.36 21.71 2.36
CA LYS A 2 -1.04 21.19 2.69
C LYS A 2 -0.27 20.84 1.42
N LYS A 3 1.02 21.15 1.38
CA LYS A 3 1.89 20.84 0.23
C LYS A 3 2.30 19.37 0.26
N LEU A 4 1.97 18.60 -0.77
CA LEU A 4 2.22 17.17 -0.85
C LEU A 4 3.40 16.85 -1.75
N ILE A 5 4.33 16.04 -1.26
CA ILE A 5 5.38 15.38 -2.04
C ILE A 5 5.10 13.88 -2.05
N ILE A 6 5.10 13.27 -3.24
CA ILE A 6 4.95 11.82 -3.39
C ILE A 6 6.33 11.20 -3.62
N VAL A 7 6.64 10.14 -2.87
CA VAL A 7 7.86 9.35 -3.03
C VAL A 7 7.59 8.17 -3.94
N GLY A 8 8.32 8.10 -5.06
CA GLY A 8 8.11 7.16 -6.15
C GLY A 8 7.29 7.76 -7.28
N ALA A 9 7.83 7.72 -8.50
CA ALA A 9 7.22 8.23 -9.75
C ALA A 9 6.94 7.11 -10.77
N GLY A 10 6.54 5.93 -10.27
CA GLY A 10 6.20 4.78 -11.09
C GLY A 10 4.71 4.71 -11.47
N GLY A 11 4.29 3.52 -11.94
CA GLY A 11 2.88 3.28 -12.32
C GLY A 11 1.91 3.43 -11.14
N TYR A 12 2.29 2.98 -9.96
CA TYR A 12 1.46 3.10 -8.75
C TYR A 12 1.23 4.57 -8.36
N ALA A 13 2.24 5.43 -8.52
CA ALA A 13 2.12 6.86 -8.24
C ALA A 13 1.01 7.55 -9.07
N LYS A 14 0.72 7.05 -10.28
CA LYS A 14 -0.39 7.56 -11.10
C LYS A 14 -1.75 7.31 -10.43
N SER A 15 -1.95 6.11 -9.90
CA SER A 15 -3.20 5.76 -9.18
C SER A 15 -3.34 6.56 -7.88
N VAL A 16 -2.22 6.76 -7.17
CA VAL A 16 -2.20 7.59 -5.96
C VAL A 16 -2.58 9.03 -6.29
N LEU A 17 -1.91 9.65 -7.27
CA LEU A 17 -2.17 11.03 -7.69
C LEU A 17 -3.64 11.25 -8.10
N ASP A 18 -4.22 10.30 -8.83
CA ASP A 18 -5.62 10.33 -9.28
C ASP A 18 -6.65 10.19 -8.12
N SER A 19 -6.20 9.70 -6.96
CA SER A 19 -7.01 9.53 -5.75
C SER A 19 -6.73 10.59 -4.68
N VAL A 20 -5.75 11.47 -4.88
CA VAL A 20 -5.45 12.56 -3.93
C VAL A 20 -6.64 13.53 -3.83
N ASP A 21 -6.98 13.91 -2.61
CA ASP A 21 -7.94 14.99 -2.37
C ASP A 21 -7.30 16.36 -2.67
N HIS A 22 -7.46 16.84 -3.88
CA HIS A 22 -6.92 18.11 -4.35
C HIS A 22 -7.56 19.35 -3.69
N MET A 23 -8.62 19.19 -2.89
CA MET A 23 -9.18 20.29 -2.09
C MET A 23 -8.33 20.53 -0.83
N ASN A 24 -7.74 19.48 -0.27
CA ASN A 24 -6.94 19.53 0.94
C ASN A 24 -5.43 19.53 0.68
N PHE A 25 -4.99 18.93 -0.43
CA PHE A 25 -3.57 18.76 -0.76
C PHE A 25 -3.20 19.38 -2.11
N GLN A 26 -2.13 20.17 -2.09
CA GLN A 26 -1.49 20.72 -3.29
C GLN A 26 -0.29 19.85 -3.64
N MET A 27 -0.34 19.16 -4.76
CA MET A 27 0.82 18.40 -5.26
C MET A 27 1.95 19.36 -5.64
N VAL A 28 3.17 19.07 -5.15
CA VAL A 28 4.39 19.87 -5.40
C VAL A 28 5.33 19.16 -6.38
N GLY A 29 5.53 17.86 -6.21
CA GLY A 29 6.41 17.06 -7.06
C GLY A 29 6.67 15.68 -6.48
N PHE A 30 7.62 14.99 -7.09
CA PHE A 30 8.00 13.63 -6.72
C PHE A 30 9.44 13.55 -6.21
N LEU A 31 9.71 12.63 -5.30
CA LEU A 31 11.04 12.08 -5.07
C LEU A 31 11.11 10.71 -5.73
N ASP A 32 12.16 10.45 -6.53
CA ASP A 32 12.32 9.16 -7.22
C ASP A 32 13.81 8.81 -7.36
N ASP A 33 14.19 7.56 -7.10
CA ASP A 33 15.58 7.11 -7.13
C ASP A 33 16.07 6.67 -8.52
N ILE A 34 15.18 6.64 -9.51
CA ILE A 34 15.46 6.21 -10.89
C ILE A 34 15.42 7.39 -11.86
N LYS A 35 14.44 8.29 -11.70
CA LYS A 35 14.23 9.44 -12.58
C LYS A 35 15.15 10.60 -12.23
N SER A 36 15.54 11.36 -13.27
CA SER A 36 16.45 12.51 -13.09
C SER A 36 15.72 13.71 -12.49
N THR A 37 16.42 14.44 -11.63
CA THR A 37 15.92 15.72 -11.10
C THR A 37 15.61 16.69 -12.24
N GLY A 38 14.42 17.30 -12.18
CA GLY A 38 13.92 18.21 -13.21
C GLY A 38 13.12 17.54 -14.33
N GLU A 39 13.14 16.19 -14.45
CA GLU A 39 12.17 15.51 -15.30
C GLU A 39 10.74 15.73 -14.80
N GLU A 40 9.77 15.65 -15.69
CA GLU A 40 8.35 15.70 -15.32
C GLU A 40 7.72 14.32 -15.30
N HIS A 41 6.86 14.09 -14.29
CA HIS A 41 6.00 12.93 -14.19
C HIS A 41 4.57 13.39 -13.91
N GLN A 42 3.63 13.03 -14.79
CA GLN A 42 2.22 13.45 -14.68
C GLN A 42 2.03 14.97 -14.48
N GLY A 43 2.87 15.79 -15.15
CA GLY A 43 2.81 17.26 -15.07
C GLY A 43 3.45 17.86 -13.81
N PHE A 44 4.15 17.07 -13.00
CA PHE A 44 4.87 17.55 -11.81
C PHE A 44 6.35 17.19 -11.86
N PRO A 45 7.24 18.04 -11.32
CA PRO A 45 8.68 17.84 -11.39
C PRO A 45 9.15 16.70 -10.47
N ILE A 46 10.23 16.04 -10.89
CA ILE A 46 11.07 15.24 -9.99
C ILE A 46 11.97 16.21 -9.21
N LEU A 47 11.79 16.26 -7.89
CA LEU A 47 12.48 17.21 -7.00
C LEU A 47 13.86 16.72 -6.58
N GLY A 48 14.11 15.42 -6.68
CA GLY A 48 15.35 14.76 -6.30
C GLY A 48 15.17 13.27 -6.03
N ASN A 49 16.23 12.62 -5.57
CA ASN A 49 16.27 11.20 -5.30
C ASN A 49 16.33 10.85 -3.81
N THR A 50 16.43 11.83 -2.94
CA THR A 50 16.45 11.67 -1.48
C THR A 50 15.67 12.80 -0.80
N ILE A 51 15.32 12.61 0.47
CA ILE A 51 14.67 13.65 1.27
C ILE A 51 15.58 14.87 1.50
N ASP A 52 16.89 14.69 1.42
CA ASP A 52 17.86 15.78 1.61
C ASP A 52 17.84 16.80 0.46
N CYS A 53 17.22 16.47 -0.67
CA CYS A 53 16.98 17.42 -1.76
C CYS A 53 15.89 18.45 -1.43
N ILE A 54 15.11 18.24 -0.38
CA ILE A 54 13.98 19.08 -0.02
C ILE A 54 14.42 20.10 1.04
N VAL A 55 14.26 21.38 0.70
CA VAL A 55 14.50 22.48 1.65
C VAL A 55 13.29 22.58 2.59
N ASN A 56 13.54 22.65 3.90
CA ASN A 56 12.53 22.67 4.96
C ASN A 56 11.51 21.51 4.80
N PRO A 57 11.94 20.25 4.89
CA PRO A 57 11.09 19.10 4.61
C PRO A 57 9.87 19.02 5.53
N GLU A 58 9.90 19.67 6.71
CA GLU A 58 8.80 19.79 7.66
C GLU A 58 7.62 20.66 7.16
N ASP A 59 7.83 21.48 6.13
CA ASP A 59 6.76 22.30 5.51
C ASP A 59 5.83 21.48 4.60
N TYR A 60 6.13 20.20 4.40
CA TYR A 60 5.42 19.32 3.51
C TYR A 60 4.79 18.13 4.24
N VAL A 61 3.82 17.52 3.57
CA VAL A 61 3.32 16.20 3.91
C VAL A 61 3.73 15.21 2.82
N TYR A 62 3.85 13.94 3.17
CA TYR A 62 4.43 12.92 2.30
C TYR A 62 3.49 11.73 2.12
N PHE A 63 3.60 11.10 0.96
CA PHE A 63 3.03 9.79 0.68
C PHE A 63 4.03 8.92 -0.08
N VAL A 64 4.18 7.63 0.29
CA VAL A 64 5.12 6.72 -0.37
C VAL A 64 4.39 5.85 -1.40
N ALA A 65 4.54 6.18 -2.69
CA ALA A 65 3.88 5.52 -3.82
C ALA A 65 4.79 4.49 -4.52
N ILE A 66 5.41 3.61 -3.74
CA ILE A 66 6.30 2.54 -4.22
C ILE A 66 5.59 1.19 -4.11
N GLY A 67 5.44 0.47 -5.23
CA GLY A 67 4.70 -0.79 -5.27
C GLY A 67 5.39 -1.97 -4.58
N ASN A 68 6.73 -1.99 -4.54
CA ASN A 68 7.48 -3.00 -3.81
C ASN A 68 7.40 -2.74 -2.30
N ASN A 69 6.91 -3.72 -1.52
CA ASN A 69 6.64 -3.55 -0.09
C ASN A 69 7.91 -3.22 0.71
N ALA A 70 9.04 -3.89 0.41
CA ALA A 70 10.29 -3.66 1.12
C ALA A 70 10.86 -2.25 0.85
N LYS A 71 10.87 -1.82 -0.43
CA LYS A 71 11.30 -0.45 -0.78
C LYS A 71 10.36 0.60 -0.21
N ARG A 72 9.03 0.35 -0.21
CA ARG A 72 8.03 1.25 0.38
C ARG A 72 8.29 1.40 1.88
N LYS A 73 8.57 0.29 2.59
CA LYS A 73 8.93 0.30 4.01
C LYS A 73 10.18 1.14 4.28
N ILE A 74 11.26 0.96 3.51
CA ILE A 74 12.50 1.72 3.68
C ILE A 74 12.25 3.24 3.62
N TRP A 75 11.45 3.69 2.66
CA TRP A 75 11.13 5.11 2.53
C TRP A 75 10.19 5.60 3.65
N PHE A 76 9.21 4.79 4.02
CA PHE A 76 8.31 5.09 5.13
C PHE A 76 9.11 5.27 6.44
N ASP A 77 9.98 4.34 6.76
CA ASP A 77 10.83 4.40 7.96
C ASP A 77 11.73 5.66 7.97
N LYS A 78 12.37 5.97 6.84
CA LYS A 78 13.19 7.20 6.70
C LYS A 78 12.39 8.48 7.00
N LEU A 79 11.15 8.55 6.53
CA LEU A 79 10.28 9.71 6.79
C LEU A 79 9.85 9.76 8.26
N LYS A 80 9.53 8.62 8.86
CA LYS A 80 9.16 8.50 10.29
C LYS A 80 10.34 8.85 11.21
N GLU A 81 11.54 8.37 10.94
CA GLU A 81 12.76 8.69 11.69
C GLU A 81 13.02 10.19 11.72
N ARG A 82 12.70 10.90 10.63
CA ARG A 82 12.81 12.36 10.53
C ARG A 82 11.59 13.09 11.07
N LYS A 83 10.60 12.37 11.63
CA LYS A 83 9.35 12.91 12.18
C LYS A 83 8.55 13.75 11.15
N LEU A 84 8.65 13.39 9.87
CA LEU A 84 7.91 14.05 8.80
C LEU A 84 6.48 13.53 8.72
N SER A 85 5.55 14.42 8.36
CA SER A 85 4.12 14.11 8.34
C SER A 85 3.76 13.23 7.16
N LEU A 86 3.26 12.04 7.42
CA LEU A 86 2.70 11.12 6.42
C LEU A 86 1.18 11.29 6.36
N ILE A 87 0.61 11.16 5.18
CA ILE A 87 -0.85 11.21 4.98
C ILE A 87 -1.38 9.88 4.46
N ASN A 88 -2.65 9.62 4.73
CA ASN A 88 -3.40 8.60 4.00
C ASN A 88 -3.95 9.19 2.70
N VAL A 89 -3.94 8.40 1.64
CA VAL A 89 -4.65 8.72 0.41
C VAL A 89 -5.83 7.76 0.29
N ILE A 90 -7.02 8.29 0.50
CA ILE A 90 -8.27 7.52 0.46
C ILE A 90 -9.09 8.05 -0.71
N ASP A 91 -9.31 7.21 -1.72
CA ASP A 91 -10.12 7.59 -2.87
C ASP A 91 -11.56 7.88 -2.45
N LYS A 92 -12.14 8.93 -3.00
CA LYS A 92 -13.52 9.35 -2.70
C LYS A 92 -14.59 8.29 -2.99
N SER A 93 -14.28 7.31 -3.82
CA SER A 93 -15.19 6.19 -4.15
C SER A 93 -14.99 4.97 -3.23
N ALA A 94 -14.00 4.99 -2.34
CA ALA A 94 -13.80 3.92 -1.38
C ALA A 94 -14.93 3.91 -0.33
N LEU A 95 -15.38 2.73 0.06
CA LEU A 95 -16.38 2.54 1.09
C LEU A 95 -15.68 2.10 2.38
N VAL A 96 -15.53 3.01 3.32
CA VAL A 96 -14.86 2.75 4.59
C VAL A 96 -15.90 2.78 5.72
N SER A 97 -16.04 1.68 6.44
CA SER A 97 -16.90 1.61 7.63
C SER A 97 -16.43 2.59 8.70
N GLN A 98 -17.36 3.21 9.40
CA GLN A 98 -17.04 4.08 10.54
C GLN A 98 -16.32 3.33 11.69
N ALA A 99 -16.48 2.01 11.76
CA ALA A 99 -15.81 1.15 12.74
C ALA A 99 -14.48 0.59 12.24
N ALA A 100 -14.04 0.93 11.01
CA ALA A 100 -12.73 0.57 10.51
C ALA A 100 -11.68 1.57 10.98
N THR A 101 -10.45 1.10 11.21
CA THR A 101 -9.30 1.95 11.56
C THR A 101 -8.22 1.88 10.49
N ILE A 102 -7.54 2.99 10.24
CA ILE A 102 -6.47 3.06 9.22
C ILE A 102 -5.29 3.80 9.84
N GLY A 103 -4.12 3.16 9.81
CA GLY A 103 -2.85 3.74 10.22
C GLY A 103 -2.33 4.82 9.25
N GLU A 104 -1.12 5.29 9.45
CA GLU A 104 -0.52 6.37 8.67
C GLU A 104 0.07 5.88 7.33
N GLY A 105 0.09 6.75 6.33
CA GLY A 105 0.76 6.51 5.04
C GLY A 105 0.11 5.43 4.17
N SER A 106 -1.14 5.05 4.46
CA SER A 106 -1.84 3.98 3.76
C SER A 106 -2.69 4.50 2.59
N PHE A 107 -2.80 3.67 1.54
CA PHE A 107 -3.61 3.92 0.35
C PHE A 107 -4.87 3.07 0.35
N ILE A 108 -6.02 3.70 0.21
CA ILE A 108 -7.31 3.04 -0.02
C ILE A 108 -7.80 3.46 -1.40
N GLY A 109 -7.67 2.54 -2.35
CA GLY A 109 -7.89 2.80 -3.77
C GLY A 109 -9.36 2.87 -4.17
N LYS A 110 -9.58 3.17 -5.44
CA LYS A 110 -10.93 3.30 -6.03
C LYS A 110 -11.79 2.07 -5.78
N LEU A 111 -13.02 2.30 -5.29
CA LEU A 111 -14.02 1.26 -5.02
C LEU A 111 -13.52 0.16 -4.05
N ALA A 112 -12.46 0.40 -3.29
CA ALA A 112 -12.07 -0.51 -2.21
C ALA A 112 -13.09 -0.45 -1.08
N ILE A 113 -13.28 -1.57 -0.40
CA ILE A 113 -14.27 -1.71 0.68
C ILE A 113 -13.56 -2.18 1.95
N LEU A 114 -13.71 -1.42 3.04
CA LEU A 114 -13.27 -1.79 4.38
C LEU A 114 -14.50 -1.95 5.26
N ASN A 115 -14.82 -3.19 5.65
CA ASN A 115 -16.02 -3.50 6.41
C ASN A 115 -15.83 -3.31 7.93
N HIS A 116 -16.91 -3.54 8.68
CA HIS A 116 -17.02 -3.25 10.11
C HIS A 116 -15.93 -3.96 10.93
N GLY A 117 -15.24 -3.21 11.78
CA GLY A 117 -14.22 -3.75 12.69
C GLY A 117 -12.91 -4.17 12.01
N SER A 118 -12.74 -3.89 10.70
CA SER A 118 -11.45 -4.09 10.05
C SER A 118 -10.42 -3.07 10.54
N SER A 119 -9.16 -3.50 10.68
CA SER A 119 -8.04 -2.62 11.03
C SER A 119 -6.94 -2.71 9.99
N ILE A 120 -6.50 -1.56 9.52
CA ILE A 120 -5.41 -1.42 8.55
C ILE A 120 -4.26 -0.71 9.26
N GLY A 121 -3.08 -1.31 9.23
CA GLY A 121 -1.86 -0.74 9.79
C GLY A 121 -1.26 0.40 8.97
N ASP A 122 -0.01 0.70 9.27
CA ASP A 122 0.74 1.76 8.61
C ASP A 122 1.26 1.33 7.23
N ASN A 123 1.36 2.30 6.30
CA ASN A 123 2.01 2.12 5.00
C ASN A 123 1.44 0.95 4.17
N CYS A 124 0.14 0.70 4.31
CA CYS A 124 -0.57 -0.35 3.60
C CYS A 124 -1.10 0.13 2.24
N VAL A 125 -1.34 -0.83 1.35
CA VAL A 125 -2.00 -0.61 0.06
C VAL A 125 -3.23 -1.49 -0.02
N ILE A 126 -4.42 -0.90 0.05
CA ILE A 126 -5.69 -1.57 -0.25
C ILE A 126 -6.11 -1.06 -1.63
N ASN A 127 -5.78 -1.82 -2.66
CA ASN A 127 -5.82 -1.36 -4.02
C ASN A 127 -7.25 -1.35 -4.61
N THR A 128 -7.39 -0.89 -5.84
CA THR A 128 -8.67 -0.76 -6.56
C THR A 128 -9.55 -2.00 -6.41
N ARG A 129 -10.80 -1.81 -5.93
CA ARG A 129 -11.80 -2.87 -5.75
C ARG A 129 -11.38 -4.01 -4.83
N ALA A 130 -10.36 -3.84 -3.99
CA ALA A 130 -10.07 -4.81 -2.95
C ALA A 130 -11.18 -4.79 -1.89
N LEU A 131 -11.57 -5.96 -1.42
CA LEU A 131 -12.57 -6.15 -0.37
C LEU A 131 -11.89 -6.71 0.88
N VAL A 132 -11.97 -5.96 1.97
CA VAL A 132 -11.54 -6.38 3.30
C VAL A 132 -12.80 -6.51 4.16
N GLU A 133 -13.20 -7.73 4.45
CA GLU A 133 -14.39 -8.04 5.20
C GLU A 133 -14.26 -7.74 6.70
N HIS A 134 -15.38 -7.93 7.44
CA HIS A 134 -15.46 -7.63 8.87
C HIS A 134 -14.36 -8.36 9.68
N GLY A 135 -13.90 -7.73 10.75
CA GLY A 135 -12.95 -8.33 11.69
C GLY A 135 -11.56 -8.63 11.14
N CYS A 136 -11.25 -8.24 9.90
CA CYS A 136 -9.92 -8.43 9.32
C CYS A 136 -8.88 -7.54 10.00
N HIS A 137 -7.68 -8.09 10.25
CA HIS A 137 -6.53 -7.37 10.78
C HIS A 137 -5.39 -7.34 9.77
N ILE A 138 -5.19 -6.20 9.14
CA ILE A 138 -4.11 -5.97 8.18
C ILE A 138 -3.01 -5.20 8.90
N LYS A 139 -1.86 -5.86 9.12
CA LYS A 139 -0.70 -5.28 9.80
C LYS A 139 0.04 -4.30 8.90
N ASP A 140 1.24 -3.86 9.33
CA ASP A 140 1.98 -2.82 8.64
C ASP A 140 2.58 -3.26 7.29
N HIS A 141 2.70 -2.34 6.37
CA HIS A 141 3.36 -2.51 5.06
C HIS A 141 2.73 -3.54 4.12
N VAL A 142 1.52 -4.01 4.43
CA VAL A 142 0.79 -5.01 3.63
C VAL A 142 0.30 -4.42 2.31
N ASN A 143 0.26 -5.26 1.28
CA ASN A 143 -0.38 -4.94 0.01
C ASN A 143 -1.52 -5.92 -0.30
N ILE A 144 -2.74 -5.41 -0.35
CA ILE A 144 -3.91 -6.11 -0.88
C ILE A 144 -4.18 -5.58 -2.28
N SER A 145 -3.83 -6.39 -3.29
CA SER A 145 -3.83 -5.96 -4.68
C SER A 145 -5.24 -5.84 -5.26
N THR A 146 -5.31 -5.30 -6.47
CA THR A 146 -6.55 -5.06 -7.21
C THR A 146 -7.50 -6.26 -7.20
N ASN A 147 -8.76 -6.02 -6.82
CA ASN A 147 -9.83 -7.01 -6.85
C ASN A 147 -9.58 -8.27 -5.98
N ALA A 148 -8.69 -8.18 -5.00
CA ALA A 148 -8.52 -9.24 -4.01
C ALA A 148 -9.64 -9.18 -2.97
N THR A 149 -10.07 -10.36 -2.47
CA THR A 149 -11.12 -10.52 -1.47
C THR A 149 -10.58 -11.23 -0.25
N LEU A 150 -10.65 -10.58 0.89
CA LEU A 150 -10.39 -11.17 2.20
C LEU A 150 -11.73 -11.37 2.90
N ASN A 151 -12.10 -12.63 3.16
CA ASN A 151 -13.30 -12.92 3.93
C ASN A 151 -13.11 -12.60 5.43
N GLY A 152 -14.17 -12.73 6.23
CA GLY A 152 -14.16 -12.27 7.62
C GLY A 152 -13.03 -12.84 8.48
N ASP A 153 -12.51 -12.01 9.39
CA ASP A 153 -11.50 -12.37 10.40
C ASP A 153 -10.16 -12.86 9.83
N VAL A 154 -9.80 -12.45 8.61
CA VAL A 154 -8.47 -12.73 8.04
C VAL A 154 -7.42 -11.83 8.69
N ILE A 155 -6.26 -12.42 9.00
CA ILE A 155 -5.08 -11.69 9.47
C ILE A 155 -4.03 -11.67 8.36
N CYS A 156 -3.59 -10.49 7.96
CA CYS A 156 -2.41 -10.32 7.10
C CYS A 156 -1.28 -9.71 7.94
N GLU A 157 -0.24 -10.50 8.16
CA GLU A 157 0.93 -10.07 8.93
C GLU A 157 1.83 -9.12 8.14
N ASP A 158 2.76 -8.45 8.85
CA ASP A 158 3.61 -7.39 8.31
C ASP A 158 4.24 -7.74 6.96
N GLY A 159 4.18 -6.79 6.03
CA GLY A 159 4.80 -6.88 4.72
C GLY A 159 4.23 -7.93 3.79
N SER A 160 3.19 -8.67 4.18
CA SER A 160 2.58 -9.68 3.31
C SER A 160 1.99 -9.05 2.03
N PHE A 161 1.96 -9.84 0.97
CA PHE A 161 1.48 -9.42 -0.34
C PHE A 161 0.38 -10.35 -0.84
N VAL A 162 -0.81 -9.82 -1.04
CA VAL A 162 -1.95 -10.53 -1.61
C VAL A 162 -2.16 -10.09 -3.05
N GLY A 163 -1.92 -10.99 -4.00
CA GLY A 163 -1.99 -10.73 -5.43
C GLY A 163 -3.40 -10.41 -5.95
N SER A 164 -3.46 -9.82 -7.13
CA SER A 164 -4.72 -9.38 -7.75
C SER A 164 -5.70 -10.54 -7.96
N GLY A 165 -6.98 -10.32 -7.67
CA GLY A 165 -8.05 -11.32 -7.86
C GLY A 165 -7.95 -12.54 -6.93
N THR A 166 -7.14 -12.49 -5.90
CA THR A 166 -7.05 -13.54 -4.87
C THR A 166 -8.31 -13.58 -4.02
N VAL A 167 -8.71 -14.79 -3.60
CA VAL A 167 -9.74 -14.98 -2.56
C VAL A 167 -9.10 -15.70 -1.38
N ILE A 168 -9.20 -15.10 -0.19
CA ILE A 168 -8.75 -15.69 1.07
C ILE A 168 -9.98 -16.08 1.89
N ASN A 169 -10.11 -17.35 2.26
CA ASN A 169 -11.19 -17.81 3.13
C ASN A 169 -11.08 -17.18 4.53
N GLY A 170 -12.21 -17.10 5.21
CA GLY A 170 -12.26 -16.45 6.53
C GLY A 170 -11.43 -17.17 7.59
N GLN A 171 -11.01 -16.39 8.61
CA GLN A 171 -10.29 -16.85 9.80
C GLN A 171 -8.89 -17.45 9.50
N LEU A 172 -8.27 -17.06 8.40
CA LEU A 172 -6.93 -17.48 8.00
C LEU A 172 -5.89 -16.41 8.28
N THR A 173 -4.65 -16.85 8.47
CA THR A 173 -3.48 -15.99 8.64
C THR A 173 -2.57 -16.06 7.43
N ILE A 174 -2.22 -14.91 6.88
CA ILE A 174 -1.17 -14.75 5.86
C ILE A 174 0.07 -14.25 6.60
N GLY A 175 1.09 -15.11 6.68
CA GLY A 175 2.29 -14.86 7.49
C GLY A 175 3.13 -13.67 7.00
N THR A 176 3.98 -13.18 7.89
CA THR A 176 4.90 -12.05 7.65
C THR A 176 5.71 -12.24 6.35
N TRP A 177 5.69 -11.24 5.47
CA TRP A 177 6.36 -11.25 4.16
C TRP A 177 5.99 -12.45 3.27
N ALA A 178 4.87 -13.10 3.52
CA ALA A 178 4.35 -14.11 2.61
C ALA A 178 3.78 -13.47 1.35
N LEU A 179 3.84 -14.21 0.24
CA LEU A 179 3.30 -13.78 -1.05
C LEU A 179 2.21 -14.74 -1.50
N VAL A 180 1.02 -14.21 -1.71
CA VAL A 180 -0.09 -14.92 -2.36
C VAL A 180 -0.17 -14.46 -3.81
N GLY A 181 0.04 -15.38 -4.75
CA GLY A 181 0.03 -15.07 -6.18
C GLY A 181 -1.35 -14.71 -6.69
N SER A 182 -1.41 -13.90 -7.76
CA SER A 182 -2.65 -13.44 -8.36
C SER A 182 -3.59 -14.60 -8.74
N GLY A 183 -4.91 -14.42 -8.47
CA GLY A 183 -5.94 -15.41 -8.77
C GLY A 183 -5.93 -16.65 -7.88
N ALA A 184 -5.13 -16.68 -6.82
CA ALA A 184 -5.11 -17.80 -5.89
C ALA A 184 -6.37 -17.88 -5.02
N VAL A 185 -6.76 -19.08 -4.61
CA VAL A 185 -7.79 -19.32 -3.60
C VAL A 185 -7.13 -19.95 -2.38
N VAL A 186 -6.98 -19.16 -1.32
CA VAL A 186 -6.33 -19.59 -0.07
C VAL A 186 -7.35 -20.22 0.86
N ILE A 187 -7.10 -21.49 1.24
CA ILE A 187 -7.99 -22.30 2.10
C ILE A 187 -7.31 -22.78 3.38
N LYS A 188 -6.08 -22.36 3.63
CA LYS A 188 -5.28 -22.68 4.84
C LYS A 188 -4.32 -21.52 5.10
N ASP A 189 -3.85 -21.42 6.34
CA ASP A 189 -2.82 -20.46 6.71
C ASP A 189 -1.59 -20.52 5.81
N VAL A 190 -1.02 -19.35 5.53
CA VAL A 190 0.20 -19.22 4.74
C VAL A 190 1.37 -18.89 5.67
N LYS A 191 2.42 -19.68 5.62
CA LYS A 191 3.60 -19.50 6.47
C LYS A 191 4.36 -18.21 6.15
N PRO A 192 5.05 -17.61 7.14
CA PRO A 192 5.93 -16.48 6.89
C PRO A 192 6.96 -16.77 5.79
N HIS A 193 7.27 -15.76 4.98
CA HIS A 193 8.30 -15.81 3.92
C HIS A 193 8.09 -16.88 2.85
N THR A 194 6.86 -17.41 2.69
CA THR A 194 6.56 -18.38 1.63
C THR A 194 5.75 -17.75 0.51
N THR A 195 5.77 -18.40 -0.64
CA THR A 195 4.95 -18.04 -1.79
C THR A 195 3.94 -19.15 -2.07
N VAL A 196 2.66 -18.76 -2.15
CA VAL A 196 1.58 -19.68 -2.52
C VAL A 196 0.86 -19.22 -3.78
N VAL A 197 0.48 -20.17 -4.65
CA VAL A 197 -0.24 -19.88 -5.90
C VAL A 197 -1.27 -20.95 -6.21
N GLY A 198 -2.24 -20.62 -7.04
CA GLY A 198 -3.20 -21.57 -7.63
C GLY A 198 -4.50 -21.75 -6.88
N VAL A 199 -5.35 -22.67 -7.34
CA VAL A 199 -6.70 -22.98 -6.85
C VAL A 199 -6.80 -24.49 -6.63
N PRO A 200 -6.79 -24.99 -5.37
CA PRO A 200 -6.47 -24.24 -4.15
C PRO A 200 -4.99 -23.81 -4.11
N ALA A 201 -4.69 -22.77 -3.34
CA ALA A 201 -3.33 -22.24 -3.21
C ALA A 201 -2.38 -23.28 -2.59
N LYS A 202 -1.21 -23.45 -3.21
CA LYS A 202 -0.14 -24.34 -2.76
C LYS A 202 1.17 -23.58 -2.70
N GLU A 203 2.01 -23.92 -1.72
CA GLU A 203 3.36 -23.41 -1.58
C GLU A 203 4.22 -23.83 -2.80
N ILE A 204 4.99 -22.88 -3.31
CA ILE A 204 5.98 -23.12 -4.37
C ILE A 204 7.37 -22.69 -3.90
N GLU A 205 8.41 -23.29 -4.46
CA GLU A 205 9.79 -22.82 -4.23
C GLU A 205 9.94 -21.42 -4.82
N SER A 206 10.26 -20.45 -3.95
CA SER A 206 10.45 -19.06 -4.33
C SER A 206 11.80 -18.89 -5.03
N LYS A 207 11.80 -18.74 -6.34
CA LYS A 207 12.90 -18.02 -7.01
C LYS A 207 12.65 -16.53 -6.71
N SER A 208 13.63 -15.83 -6.09
CA SER A 208 13.56 -14.43 -5.63
C SER A 208 12.57 -13.57 -6.44
N HIS A 209 11.46 -13.20 -5.82
CA HIS A 209 10.39 -12.47 -6.52
C HIS A 209 10.64 -10.97 -6.47
N LYS A 210 10.36 -10.28 -7.59
CA LYS A 210 10.52 -8.82 -7.76
C LYS A 210 9.67 -7.96 -6.77
N TYR A 211 8.87 -8.57 -5.92
CA TYR A 211 7.92 -7.87 -5.03
C TYR A 211 8.33 -7.86 -3.55
N ASN A 212 9.37 -8.61 -3.19
CA ASN A 212 9.95 -8.62 -1.82
C ASN A 212 11.29 -7.93 -1.79
#